data_f0f5ec9d340af8335b7d0c11d9805565
#
_entry.id   f0f5ec9d340af8335b7d0c11d9805565
#
_cell.length_a   1.000
_cell.length_b   1.000
_cell.length_c   1.000
_cell.angle_alpha   90.00
_cell.angle_beta   90.00
_cell.angle_gamma   90.00
#
_symmetry.space_group_name_H-M   'P 1'
#
loop_
_entity.id
_entity.type
_entity.pdbx_description
1 polymer ?
#
loop_
_entity_poly.entity_id
_entity_poly.type
_entity_poly.pdbx_seq_one_letter_code
_entity_poly.pdbx_strand_id
1 'polypeptide(L)'
;MAKIDQYFLNFTDKLGYIDLKKESSYDLLNKTPLALYTKDLSENVISGEFENKINLDIILDGLIMNLGIDKDFRYKETYIKIIENYIKNIGAYTSQKALKIIEKSPEKSLLLLRGGYIINPFDKYNSYNYARILWPKAYEDTEYKDEFIKEALRILQEIINQDEEFPLSYYELGNIYANLGEYIKARSYYENALQRTKDIQAQDEIREKIKMIFDNAEIEEGLYYIGKGNFNKAIQILTRLLSKTKRADAYYYLAVAYQNIGQYENSNLAFKNSLEKGGEFRELYNDYAISLYATKKPIDAIEIINQGLKKYPEDPRMTYNRLQINLSLNNIKKAKEDIKNLESYDDLSDELSRNIQIIKDQYKLN
;
A
#
# COMPACT_ATOMS: atom_id res chain seq x y z
N MET A 1 12.97 13.61 -16.74
CA MET A 1 11.50 13.72 -16.58
C MET A 1 11.09 12.73 -15.53
N ALA A 2 10.24 13.12 -14.58
CA ALA A 2 9.73 12.15 -13.59
C ALA A 2 8.83 11.13 -14.30
N LYS A 3 8.81 9.86 -13.83
CA LYS A 3 8.03 8.79 -14.45
C LYS A 3 6.51 9.09 -14.41
N ILE A 4 6.04 9.77 -13.37
CA ILE A 4 4.66 10.25 -13.27
C ILE A 4 4.29 11.22 -14.41
N ASP A 5 5.21 12.08 -14.86
CA ASP A 5 4.97 13.00 -15.97
C ASP A 5 4.81 12.23 -17.30
N GLN A 6 5.55 11.11 -17.46
CA GLN A 6 5.40 10.24 -18.64
C GLN A 6 4.02 9.62 -18.73
N TYR A 7 3.45 9.19 -17.59
CA TYR A 7 2.06 8.72 -17.56
C TYR A 7 1.10 9.76 -18.12
N PHE A 8 1.22 11.01 -17.68
CA PHE A 8 0.31 12.06 -18.14
C PHE A 8 0.54 12.46 -19.60
N LEU A 9 1.74 12.39 -20.12
CA LEU A 9 2.02 12.64 -21.52
C LEU A 9 1.33 11.65 -22.49
N ASN A 10 0.97 10.46 -22.02
CA ASN A 10 0.18 9.50 -22.79
C ASN A 10 -1.23 10.04 -23.17
N PHE A 11 -1.67 11.13 -22.54
CA PHE A 11 -2.97 11.77 -22.87
C PHE A 11 -2.85 12.91 -23.89
N THR A 12 -1.69 13.11 -24.50
CA THR A 12 -1.49 14.20 -25.48
C THR A 12 -2.37 14.05 -26.73
N ASP A 13 -2.68 12.83 -27.15
CA ASP A 13 -3.57 12.51 -28.27
C ASP A 13 -5.03 12.92 -28.02
N LYS A 14 -5.40 13.20 -26.78
CA LYS A 14 -6.75 13.65 -26.39
C LYS A 14 -6.92 15.17 -26.47
N LEU A 15 -5.88 15.88 -26.88
CA LEU A 15 -5.93 17.32 -27.10
C LEU A 15 -5.95 17.63 -28.60
N GLY A 16 -6.83 18.55 -28.98
CA GLY A 16 -6.79 19.25 -30.25
C GLY A 16 -6.43 20.72 -30.04
N TYR A 17 -5.88 21.38 -31.04
CA TYR A 17 -5.55 22.78 -30.97
C TYR A 17 -6.30 23.56 -32.02
N ILE A 18 -6.78 24.74 -31.62
CA ILE A 18 -7.49 25.64 -32.52
C ILE A 18 -6.90 27.05 -32.46
N ASP A 19 -7.10 27.80 -33.56
CA ASP A 19 -6.89 29.25 -33.62
C ASP A 19 -8.24 29.93 -33.78
N LEU A 20 -8.37 31.13 -33.21
CA LEU A 20 -9.61 31.91 -33.31
C LEU A 20 -9.77 32.52 -34.71
N LYS A 21 -10.93 32.30 -35.36
CA LYS A 21 -11.26 32.91 -36.67
C LYS A 21 -11.54 34.43 -36.59
N LYS A 22 -12.04 34.87 -35.43
CA LYS A 22 -12.29 36.30 -35.16
C LYS A 22 -11.40 36.70 -34.01
N GLU A 23 -10.79 37.90 -34.15
CA GLU A 23 -9.96 38.45 -33.09
C GLU A 23 -10.76 38.64 -31.79
N SER A 24 -10.17 38.15 -30.71
CA SER A 24 -10.64 38.43 -29.35
C SER A 24 -10.13 39.79 -28.91
N SER A 25 -10.88 40.46 -28.04
CA SER A 25 -10.41 41.68 -27.34
C SER A 25 -9.22 41.38 -26.42
N TYR A 26 -8.96 40.11 -26.10
CA TYR A 26 -7.81 39.70 -25.31
C TYR A 26 -6.70 39.10 -26.23
N ASP A 27 -5.68 39.92 -26.47
CA ASP A 27 -4.65 39.69 -27.48
C ASP A 27 -3.90 38.33 -27.34
N LEU A 28 -3.72 37.86 -26.11
CA LEU A 28 -3.05 36.55 -25.88
C LEU A 28 -3.83 35.38 -26.48
N LEU A 29 -5.17 35.45 -26.54
CA LEU A 29 -5.99 34.40 -27.17
C LEU A 29 -5.76 34.35 -28.69
N ASN A 30 -5.40 35.46 -29.32
CA ASN A 30 -5.23 35.54 -30.77
C ASN A 30 -3.85 35.03 -31.25
N LYS A 31 -2.87 34.96 -30.33
CA LYS A 31 -1.46 34.66 -30.63
C LYS A 31 -1.01 33.30 -30.14
N THR A 32 -1.91 32.52 -29.56
CA THR A 32 -1.57 31.26 -28.89
C THR A 32 -2.50 30.15 -29.36
N PRO A 33 -1.98 29.00 -29.82
CA PRO A 33 -2.82 27.83 -30.12
C PRO A 33 -3.58 27.44 -28.85
N LEU A 34 -4.91 27.29 -28.94
CA LEU A 34 -5.76 27.02 -27.80
C LEU A 34 -6.05 25.52 -27.74
N ALA A 35 -5.62 24.88 -26.66
CA ALA A 35 -5.88 23.48 -26.43
C ALA A 35 -7.36 23.24 -26.10
N LEU A 36 -7.92 22.18 -26.67
CA LEU A 36 -9.28 21.69 -26.39
C LEU A 36 -9.25 20.19 -26.18
N TYR A 37 -10.06 19.70 -25.26
CA TYR A 37 -10.24 18.28 -25.08
C TYR A 37 -11.12 17.71 -26.20
N THR A 38 -10.62 16.72 -26.97
CA THR A 38 -11.26 16.24 -28.21
C THR A 38 -12.66 15.68 -28.00
N LYS A 39 -12.95 15.08 -26.84
CA LYS A 39 -14.30 14.61 -26.49
C LYS A 39 -15.29 15.77 -26.35
N ASP A 40 -14.88 16.88 -25.77
CA ASP A 40 -15.74 18.06 -25.64
C ASP A 40 -16.08 18.67 -27.02
N LEU A 41 -15.16 18.57 -27.98
CA LEU A 41 -15.41 18.95 -29.38
C LEU A 41 -16.46 18.06 -30.04
N SER A 42 -16.33 16.74 -29.89
CA SER A 42 -17.26 15.78 -30.54
C SER A 42 -18.68 15.88 -29.97
N GLU A 43 -18.84 16.06 -28.67
CA GLU A 43 -20.13 16.22 -28.00
C GLU A 43 -20.84 17.53 -28.47
N ASN A 44 -20.11 18.65 -28.59
CA ASN A 44 -20.66 19.91 -29.08
C ASN A 44 -20.95 19.94 -30.57
N VAL A 45 -20.20 19.19 -31.38
CA VAL A 45 -20.50 19.02 -32.81
C VAL A 45 -21.81 18.22 -33.00
N ILE A 46 -22.02 17.17 -32.24
CA ILE A 46 -23.22 16.33 -32.29
C ILE A 46 -24.46 17.10 -31.81
N SER A 47 -24.32 17.97 -30.81
CA SER A 47 -25.44 18.80 -30.32
C SER A 47 -25.80 19.99 -31.24
N GLY A 48 -25.00 20.25 -32.26
CA GLY A 48 -25.21 21.41 -33.17
C GLY A 48 -24.83 22.78 -32.58
N GLU A 49 -24.32 22.79 -31.37
CA GLU A 49 -23.90 24.01 -30.66
C GLU A 49 -22.59 24.61 -31.21
N PHE A 50 -21.81 23.79 -31.92
CA PHE A 50 -20.50 24.18 -32.47
C PHE A 50 -20.57 25.28 -33.57
N GLU A 51 -21.70 25.37 -34.29
CA GLU A 51 -21.81 26.37 -35.36
C GLU A 51 -21.86 27.82 -34.86
N ASN A 52 -22.17 28.07 -33.59
CA ASN A 52 -22.46 29.42 -33.14
C ASN A 52 -21.54 29.98 -32.04
N LYS A 53 -20.95 29.22 -31.14
CA LYS A 53 -19.99 29.73 -30.11
C LYS A 53 -19.22 28.58 -29.44
N ILE A 54 -17.89 28.54 -29.56
CA ILE A 54 -17.06 27.80 -28.59
C ILE A 54 -17.19 28.52 -27.25
N ASN A 55 -17.72 27.83 -26.26
CA ASN A 55 -17.84 28.37 -24.91
C ASN A 55 -16.44 28.61 -24.32
N LEU A 56 -16.22 29.78 -23.76
CA LEU A 56 -14.94 30.12 -23.08
C LEU A 56 -14.54 29.09 -22.01
N ASP A 57 -15.52 28.51 -21.32
CA ASP A 57 -15.28 27.46 -20.33
C ASP A 57 -14.60 26.21 -20.90
N ILE A 58 -14.92 25.83 -22.14
CA ILE A 58 -14.31 24.68 -22.82
C ILE A 58 -12.85 24.99 -23.16
N ILE A 59 -12.59 26.23 -23.60
CA ILE A 59 -11.21 26.69 -23.86
C ILE A 59 -10.42 26.67 -22.56
N LEU A 60 -10.93 27.25 -21.48
CA LEU A 60 -10.23 27.32 -20.19
C LEU A 60 -9.95 25.91 -19.63
N ASP A 61 -10.93 25.00 -19.72
CA ASP A 61 -10.73 23.59 -19.34
C ASP A 61 -9.62 22.95 -20.19
N GLY A 62 -9.61 23.18 -21.49
CA GLY A 62 -8.60 22.65 -22.40
C GLY A 62 -7.19 23.15 -22.08
N LEU A 63 -7.04 24.45 -21.78
CA LEU A 63 -5.76 25.05 -21.37
C LEU A 63 -5.27 24.42 -20.05
N ILE A 64 -6.17 24.28 -19.06
CA ILE A 64 -5.85 23.69 -17.75
C ILE A 64 -5.45 22.22 -17.93
N MET A 65 -6.20 21.44 -18.68
CA MET A 65 -5.89 20.03 -18.94
C MET A 65 -4.59 19.86 -19.71
N ASN A 66 -4.29 20.74 -20.67
CA ASN A 66 -3.00 20.72 -21.35
C ASN A 66 -1.84 20.83 -20.37
N LEU A 67 -1.91 21.77 -19.41
CA LEU A 67 -0.90 21.90 -18.35
C LEU A 67 -0.90 20.67 -17.43
N GLY A 68 -2.05 20.06 -17.22
CA GLY A 68 -2.18 18.80 -16.49
C GLY A 68 -1.54 17.61 -17.23
N ILE A 69 -1.49 17.63 -18.55
CA ILE A 69 -0.83 16.61 -19.39
C ILE A 69 0.67 16.89 -19.49
N ASP A 70 1.04 18.11 -19.89
CA ASP A 70 2.41 18.54 -20.07
C ASP A 70 2.72 19.78 -19.21
N LYS A 71 3.33 19.54 -18.05
CA LYS A 71 3.71 20.62 -17.12
C LYS A 71 4.80 21.55 -17.67
N ASP A 72 5.54 21.11 -18.67
CA ASP A 72 6.65 21.82 -19.30
C ASP A 72 6.28 22.37 -20.69
N PHE A 73 4.96 22.41 -20.98
CA PHE A 73 4.43 22.90 -22.25
C PHE A 73 4.96 24.28 -22.60
N ARG A 74 5.40 24.47 -23.84
CA ARG A 74 6.10 25.70 -24.30
C ARG A 74 5.32 26.98 -24.09
N TYR A 75 3.96 26.95 -24.09
CA TYR A 75 3.11 28.12 -23.86
C TYR A 75 2.57 28.18 -22.42
N LYS A 76 3.15 27.48 -21.48
CA LYS A 76 2.68 27.37 -20.09
C LYS A 76 2.40 28.76 -19.48
N GLU A 77 3.38 29.65 -19.52
CA GLU A 77 3.24 31.01 -18.93
C GLU A 77 2.11 31.81 -19.59
N THR A 78 1.92 31.63 -20.91
CA THR A 78 0.84 32.29 -21.65
C THR A 78 -0.52 31.70 -21.23
N TYR A 79 -0.61 30.39 -21.10
CA TYR A 79 -1.83 29.74 -20.64
C TYR A 79 -2.20 30.15 -19.24
N ILE A 80 -1.25 30.20 -18.31
CA ILE A 80 -1.47 30.70 -16.95
C ILE A 80 -2.04 32.12 -16.97
N LYS A 81 -1.45 33.05 -17.72
CA LYS A 81 -1.97 34.43 -17.86
C LYS A 81 -3.38 34.49 -18.44
N ILE A 82 -3.69 33.65 -19.43
CA ILE A 82 -5.05 33.57 -19.98
C ILE A 82 -6.02 33.07 -18.91
N ILE A 83 -5.68 31.99 -18.21
CA ILE A 83 -6.52 31.39 -17.19
C ILE A 83 -6.78 32.39 -16.03
N GLU A 84 -5.74 33.03 -15.51
CA GLU A 84 -5.83 34.00 -14.41
C GLU A 84 -6.65 35.23 -14.78
N ASN A 85 -6.67 35.62 -16.06
CA ASN A 85 -7.54 36.75 -16.51
C ASN A 85 -9.03 36.44 -16.37
N TYR A 86 -9.45 35.19 -16.46
CA TYR A 86 -10.85 34.76 -16.42
C TYR A 86 -11.23 34.03 -15.12
N ILE A 87 -10.29 33.38 -14.44
CA ILE A 87 -10.54 32.58 -13.24
C ILE A 87 -9.73 33.12 -12.07
N LYS A 88 -10.43 33.73 -11.10
CA LYS A 88 -9.79 34.32 -9.91
C LYS A 88 -9.25 33.27 -8.93
N ASN A 89 -9.94 32.14 -8.80
CA ASN A 89 -9.55 31.06 -7.92
C ASN A 89 -9.53 29.75 -8.70
N ILE A 90 -8.34 29.42 -9.19
CA ILE A 90 -8.14 28.25 -10.05
C ILE A 90 -8.38 26.94 -9.29
N GLY A 91 -7.94 26.86 -8.03
CA GLY A 91 -8.11 25.65 -7.23
C GLY A 91 -9.58 25.34 -6.94
N ALA A 92 -10.39 26.37 -6.62
CA ALA A 92 -11.83 26.20 -6.46
C ALA A 92 -12.51 25.80 -7.77
N TYR A 93 -12.13 26.43 -8.89
CA TYR A 93 -12.69 26.14 -10.20
C TYR A 93 -12.43 24.68 -10.61
N THR A 94 -11.18 24.24 -10.57
CA THR A 94 -10.78 22.89 -10.97
C THR A 94 -11.38 21.84 -10.04
N SER A 95 -11.34 22.05 -8.71
CA SER A 95 -11.95 21.13 -7.74
C SER A 95 -13.45 20.99 -7.94
N GLN A 96 -14.20 22.06 -8.09
CA GLN A 96 -15.65 21.99 -8.31
C GLN A 96 -16.02 21.28 -9.60
N LYS A 97 -15.33 21.59 -10.71
CA LYS A 97 -15.56 20.91 -11.99
C LYS A 97 -15.20 19.44 -11.93
N ALA A 98 -14.01 19.14 -11.45
CA ALA A 98 -13.52 17.77 -11.37
C ALA A 98 -14.45 16.88 -10.52
N LEU A 99 -14.86 17.33 -9.34
CA LEU A 99 -15.74 16.56 -8.46
C LEU A 99 -17.15 16.35 -9.04
N LYS A 100 -17.64 17.25 -9.88
CA LYS A 100 -18.93 17.08 -10.57
C LYS A 100 -18.90 16.01 -11.66
N ILE A 101 -17.74 15.78 -12.27
CA ILE A 101 -17.61 14.89 -13.43
C ILE A 101 -16.88 13.60 -13.13
N ILE A 102 -16.39 13.39 -11.91
CA ILE A 102 -15.50 12.28 -11.55
C ILE A 102 -16.11 10.91 -11.88
N GLU A 103 -17.40 10.71 -11.63
CA GLU A 103 -18.08 9.45 -11.93
C GLU A 103 -18.25 9.19 -13.44
N LYS A 104 -18.45 10.25 -14.24
CA LYS A 104 -18.68 10.16 -15.68
C LYS A 104 -17.39 10.20 -16.49
N SER A 105 -16.42 10.96 -16.03
CA SER A 105 -15.16 11.22 -16.73
C SER A 105 -14.00 11.34 -15.76
N PRO A 106 -13.60 10.21 -15.10
CA PRO A 106 -12.56 10.22 -14.06
C PRO A 106 -11.20 10.72 -14.59
N GLU A 107 -10.90 10.42 -15.84
CA GLU A 107 -9.69 10.90 -16.52
C GLU A 107 -9.68 12.42 -16.67
N LYS A 108 -10.76 13.01 -17.22
CA LYS A 108 -10.90 14.47 -17.36
C LYS A 108 -10.81 15.16 -15.99
N SER A 109 -11.43 14.55 -14.95
CA SER A 109 -11.35 15.01 -13.58
C SER A 109 -9.90 15.06 -13.08
N LEU A 110 -9.15 13.99 -13.28
CA LEU A 110 -7.74 13.90 -12.87
C LEU A 110 -6.87 14.95 -13.58
N LEU A 111 -7.07 15.15 -14.89
CA LEU A 111 -6.32 16.13 -15.69
C LEU A 111 -6.60 17.57 -15.25
N LEU A 112 -7.87 17.90 -14.93
CA LEU A 112 -8.25 19.22 -14.41
C LEU A 112 -7.59 19.48 -13.05
N LEU A 113 -7.64 18.53 -12.13
CA LEU A 113 -7.03 18.67 -10.81
C LEU A 113 -5.52 18.79 -10.89
N ARG A 114 -4.87 17.99 -11.73
CA ARG A 114 -3.42 18.12 -11.96
C ARG A 114 -3.06 19.45 -12.57
N GLY A 115 -3.84 19.94 -13.56
CA GLY A 115 -3.63 21.25 -14.16
C GLY A 115 -3.74 22.37 -13.12
N GLY A 116 -4.77 22.33 -12.27
CA GLY A 116 -4.92 23.25 -11.15
C GLY A 116 -3.74 23.22 -10.17
N TYR A 117 -3.24 22.00 -9.85
CA TYR A 117 -2.06 21.81 -9.02
C TYR A 117 -0.78 22.40 -9.65
N ILE A 118 -0.57 22.21 -10.95
CA ILE A 118 0.59 22.77 -11.67
C ILE A 118 0.56 24.30 -11.73
N ILE A 119 -0.64 24.89 -11.86
CA ILE A 119 -0.82 26.35 -11.88
C ILE A 119 -0.64 26.94 -10.48
N ASN A 120 -1.24 26.32 -9.47
CA ASN A 120 -1.14 26.77 -8.08
C ASN A 120 -0.99 25.59 -7.11
N PRO A 121 0.22 25.12 -6.84
CA PRO A 121 0.47 24.00 -5.93
C PRO A 121 0.19 24.33 -4.45
N PHE A 122 0.03 25.64 -4.12
CA PHE A 122 -0.26 26.10 -2.77
C PHE A 122 -1.75 26.08 -2.43
N ASP A 123 -2.65 25.82 -3.39
CA ASP A 123 -4.06 25.59 -3.07
C ASP A 123 -4.24 24.21 -2.46
N LYS A 124 -4.33 24.17 -1.14
CA LYS A 124 -4.39 22.92 -0.38
C LYS A 124 -5.62 22.06 -0.73
N TYR A 125 -6.76 22.67 -1.09
CA TYR A 125 -7.97 21.91 -1.43
C TYR A 125 -7.86 21.23 -2.80
N ASN A 126 -7.33 21.94 -3.80
CA ASN A 126 -7.09 21.34 -5.10
C ASN A 126 -6.00 20.27 -5.03
N SER A 127 -4.90 20.55 -4.34
CA SER A 127 -3.79 19.62 -4.16
C SER A 127 -4.23 18.35 -3.40
N TYR A 128 -5.05 18.48 -2.36
CA TYR A 128 -5.69 17.38 -1.66
C TYR A 128 -6.58 16.55 -2.60
N ASN A 129 -7.47 17.20 -3.34
CA ASN A 129 -8.37 16.50 -4.27
C ASN A 129 -7.58 15.78 -5.38
N TYR A 130 -6.49 16.38 -5.87
CA TYR A 130 -5.59 15.71 -6.83
C TYR A 130 -4.96 14.47 -6.22
N ALA A 131 -4.33 14.58 -5.05
CA ALA A 131 -3.69 13.45 -4.38
C ALA A 131 -4.69 12.33 -4.07
N ARG A 132 -5.90 12.67 -3.58
CA ARG A 132 -6.97 11.72 -3.25
C ARG A 132 -7.47 10.91 -4.45
N ILE A 133 -7.49 11.50 -5.64
CA ILE A 133 -7.91 10.80 -6.87
C ILE A 133 -6.74 10.06 -7.51
N LEU A 134 -5.52 10.53 -7.28
CA LEU A 134 -4.32 9.98 -7.92
C LEU A 134 -3.93 8.62 -7.36
N TRP A 135 -3.81 8.48 -6.02
CA TRP A 135 -3.24 7.26 -5.44
C TRP A 135 -4.07 5.99 -5.70
N PRO A 136 -5.42 6.00 -5.80
CA PRO A 136 -6.17 4.79 -6.15
C PRO A 136 -5.84 4.26 -7.54
N LYS A 137 -5.30 5.10 -8.45
CA LYS A 137 -4.82 4.67 -9.76
C LYS A 137 -3.73 3.60 -9.68
N ALA A 138 -3.00 3.54 -8.57
CA ALA A 138 -2.01 2.49 -8.29
C ALA A 138 -2.57 1.06 -8.34
N TYR A 139 -3.88 0.90 -8.19
CA TYR A 139 -4.57 -0.39 -8.24
C TYR A 139 -5.20 -0.68 -9.62
N GLU A 140 -5.30 0.34 -10.47
CA GLU A 140 -5.79 0.22 -11.84
C GLU A 140 -4.63 0.02 -12.83
N ASP A 141 -3.49 0.66 -12.56
CA ASP A 141 -2.30 0.65 -13.42
C ASP A 141 -1.06 0.26 -12.61
N THR A 142 -0.64 -1.00 -12.77
CA THR A 142 0.48 -1.58 -12.03
C THR A 142 1.84 -1.08 -12.49
N GLU A 143 1.97 -0.57 -13.73
CA GLU A 143 3.22 -0.04 -14.27
C GLU A 143 3.67 1.22 -13.55
N TYR A 144 2.69 2.09 -13.18
CA TYR A 144 2.94 3.38 -12.51
C TYR A 144 2.54 3.37 -11.04
N LYS A 145 2.31 2.19 -10.46
CA LYS A 145 1.82 2.03 -9.08
C LYS A 145 2.59 2.84 -8.06
N ASP A 146 3.89 2.67 -8.04
CA ASP A 146 4.77 3.31 -7.04
C ASP A 146 4.82 4.84 -7.22
N GLU A 147 4.75 5.30 -8.46
CA GLU A 147 4.74 6.72 -8.80
C GLU A 147 3.46 7.42 -8.34
N PHE A 148 2.30 6.80 -8.51
CA PHE A 148 1.03 7.35 -8.03
C PHE A 148 1.01 7.49 -6.51
N ILE A 149 1.44 6.45 -5.79
CA ILE A 149 1.52 6.46 -4.33
C ILE A 149 2.52 7.51 -3.86
N LYS A 150 3.73 7.51 -4.43
CA LYS A 150 4.81 8.42 -4.06
C LYS A 150 4.42 9.87 -4.27
N GLU A 151 3.82 10.20 -5.40
CA GLU A 151 3.38 11.56 -5.71
C GLU A 151 2.26 12.02 -4.76
N ALA A 152 1.27 11.17 -4.48
CA ALA A 152 0.20 11.48 -3.54
C ALA A 152 0.74 11.71 -2.12
N LEU A 153 1.63 10.84 -1.63
CA LEU A 153 2.28 11.01 -0.32
C LEU A 153 3.06 12.32 -0.24
N ARG A 154 3.80 12.68 -1.30
CA ARG A 154 4.57 13.93 -1.38
C ARG A 154 3.65 15.15 -1.27
N ILE A 155 2.58 15.18 -2.07
CA ILE A 155 1.63 16.30 -2.09
C ILE A 155 0.94 16.46 -0.73
N LEU A 156 0.44 15.37 -0.14
CA LEU A 156 -0.22 15.40 1.16
C LEU A 156 0.71 15.86 2.28
N GLN A 157 1.98 15.46 2.23
CA GLN A 157 2.98 15.92 3.19
C GLN A 157 3.32 17.40 2.98
N GLU A 158 3.39 17.89 1.75
CA GLU A 158 3.58 19.32 1.44
C GLU A 158 2.42 20.17 1.97
N ILE A 159 1.18 19.68 1.87
CA ILE A 159 0.02 20.38 2.46
C ILE A 159 0.17 20.48 3.98
N ILE A 160 0.57 19.39 4.66
CA ILE A 160 0.80 19.42 6.11
C ILE A 160 1.90 20.41 6.48
N ASN A 161 2.99 20.46 5.72
CA ASN A 161 4.09 21.40 5.96
C ASN A 161 3.65 22.87 5.79
N GLN A 162 2.62 23.15 4.98
CA GLN A 162 2.06 24.48 4.78
C GLN A 162 0.97 24.83 5.82
N ASP A 163 0.19 23.84 6.22
CA ASP A 163 -0.93 23.97 7.15
C ASP A 163 -1.05 22.68 7.99
N GLU A 164 -0.41 22.68 9.14
CA GLU A 164 -0.43 21.56 10.09
C GLU A 164 -1.83 21.25 10.65
N GLU A 165 -2.75 22.21 10.57
CA GLU A 165 -4.12 22.06 11.07
C GLU A 165 -5.10 21.52 10.01
N PHE A 166 -4.62 21.13 8.81
CA PHE A 166 -5.48 20.62 7.74
C PHE A 166 -5.76 19.10 7.90
N PRO A 167 -6.89 18.69 8.49
CA PRO A 167 -7.13 17.29 8.92
C PRO A 167 -7.25 16.31 7.75
N LEU A 168 -7.71 16.79 6.57
CA LEU A 168 -7.96 15.94 5.41
C LEU A 168 -6.68 15.26 4.89
N SER A 169 -5.54 15.97 4.94
CA SER A 169 -4.25 15.35 4.52
C SER A 169 -3.83 14.23 5.45
N TYR A 170 -4.00 14.40 6.75
CA TYR A 170 -3.72 13.32 7.71
C TYR A 170 -4.65 12.13 7.50
N TYR A 171 -5.94 12.38 7.28
CA TYR A 171 -6.91 11.33 7.01
C TYR A 171 -6.52 10.52 5.76
N GLU A 172 -6.16 11.20 4.68
CA GLU A 172 -5.81 10.54 3.42
C GLU A 172 -4.47 9.79 3.51
N LEU A 173 -3.48 10.32 4.23
CA LEU A 173 -2.24 9.59 4.55
C LEU A 173 -2.55 8.33 5.35
N GLY A 174 -3.47 8.40 6.32
CA GLY A 174 -3.97 7.23 7.04
C GLY A 174 -4.56 6.17 6.09
N ASN A 175 -5.37 6.58 5.10
CA ASN A 175 -5.93 5.68 4.09
C ASN A 175 -4.83 5.02 3.25
N ILE A 176 -3.86 5.79 2.75
CA ILE A 176 -2.76 5.27 1.94
C ILE A 176 -1.94 4.26 2.74
N TYR A 177 -1.49 4.59 3.96
CA TYR A 177 -0.69 3.69 4.79
C TYR A 177 -1.46 2.43 5.23
N ALA A 178 -2.77 2.54 5.49
CA ALA A 178 -3.61 1.37 5.78
C ALA A 178 -3.67 0.41 4.57
N ASN A 179 -3.79 0.94 3.35
CA ASN A 179 -3.77 0.15 2.13
C ASN A 179 -2.40 -0.44 1.80
N LEU A 180 -1.31 0.19 2.24
CA LEU A 180 0.05 -0.35 2.13
C LEU A 180 0.36 -1.42 3.19
N GLY A 181 -0.53 -1.64 4.17
CA GLY A 181 -0.31 -2.56 5.28
C GLY A 181 0.59 -2.00 6.39
N GLU A 182 0.89 -0.69 6.38
CA GLU A 182 1.69 0.00 7.39
C GLU A 182 0.75 0.57 8.49
N TYR A 183 0.18 -0.32 9.28
CA TYR A 183 -0.94 0.01 10.18
C TYR A 183 -0.55 0.91 11.36
N ILE A 184 0.68 0.84 11.86
CA ILE A 184 1.17 1.77 12.90
C ILE A 184 1.19 3.20 12.36
N LYS A 185 1.70 3.41 11.16
CA LYS A 185 1.69 4.73 10.52
C LYS A 185 0.26 5.19 10.23
N ALA A 186 -0.57 4.30 9.68
CA ALA A 186 -1.98 4.60 9.42
C ALA A 186 -2.71 5.06 10.68
N ARG A 187 -2.54 4.34 11.80
CA ARG A 187 -3.10 4.71 13.11
C ARG A 187 -2.64 6.10 13.54
N SER A 188 -1.35 6.37 13.47
CA SER A 188 -0.79 7.68 13.85
C SER A 188 -1.38 8.82 13.02
N TYR A 189 -1.52 8.64 11.71
CA TYR A 189 -2.11 9.65 10.83
C TYR A 189 -3.61 9.84 11.10
N TYR A 190 -4.38 8.79 11.32
CA TYR A 190 -5.79 8.91 11.70
C TYR A 190 -5.98 9.61 13.05
N GLU A 191 -5.15 9.31 14.05
CA GLU A 191 -5.17 10.00 15.34
C GLU A 191 -4.87 11.49 15.20
N ASN A 192 -3.92 11.86 14.35
CA ASN A 192 -3.64 13.25 14.00
C ASN A 192 -4.82 13.93 13.31
N ALA A 193 -5.48 13.25 12.38
CA ALA A 193 -6.70 13.75 11.75
C ALA A 193 -7.83 13.95 12.76
N LEU A 194 -8.02 12.99 13.67
CA LEU A 194 -9.05 13.04 14.71
C LEU A 194 -8.87 14.24 15.67
N GLN A 195 -7.61 14.55 16.03
CA GLN A 195 -7.31 15.69 16.91
C GLN A 195 -7.62 17.05 16.27
N ARG A 196 -7.50 17.15 14.94
CA ARG A 196 -7.63 18.40 14.18
C ARG A 196 -9.02 18.66 13.61
N THR A 197 -9.83 17.60 13.42
CA THR A 197 -11.18 17.79 12.89
C THR A 197 -12.19 18.16 13.97
N LYS A 198 -13.06 19.14 13.66
CA LYS A 198 -14.16 19.60 14.53
C LYS A 198 -15.52 19.01 14.12
N ASP A 199 -15.57 18.42 12.94
CA ASP A 199 -16.77 17.79 12.41
C ASP A 199 -17.03 16.44 13.09
N ILE A 200 -18.20 16.29 13.71
CA ILE A 200 -18.56 15.10 14.50
C ILE A 200 -18.67 13.86 13.59
N GLN A 201 -19.23 14.01 12.39
CA GLN A 201 -19.38 12.89 11.46
C GLN A 201 -18.01 12.39 10.98
N ALA A 202 -17.12 13.33 10.64
CA ALA A 202 -15.73 12.99 10.29
C ALA A 202 -14.98 12.35 11.45
N GLN A 203 -15.19 12.81 12.70
CA GLN A 203 -14.60 12.15 13.87
C GLN A 203 -15.06 10.71 14.03
N ASP A 204 -16.36 10.45 13.84
CA ASP A 204 -16.90 9.10 13.96
C ASP A 204 -16.38 8.19 12.83
N GLU A 205 -16.29 8.69 11.61
CA GLU A 205 -15.67 7.96 10.50
C GLU A 205 -14.20 7.61 10.79
N ILE A 206 -13.42 8.57 11.29
CA ILE A 206 -12.01 8.34 11.63
C ILE A 206 -11.89 7.29 12.77
N ARG A 207 -12.74 7.37 13.79
CA ARG A 207 -12.75 6.36 14.87
C ARG A 207 -13.04 4.95 14.36
N GLU A 208 -13.98 4.81 13.41
CA GLU A 208 -14.24 3.51 12.78
C GLU A 208 -13.04 3.03 11.95
N LYS A 209 -12.36 3.92 11.22
CA LYS A 209 -11.10 3.57 10.52
C LYS A 209 -10.03 3.06 11.48
N ILE A 210 -9.79 3.77 12.59
CA ILE A 210 -8.84 3.35 13.63
C ILE A 210 -9.23 1.97 14.18
N LYS A 211 -10.51 1.74 14.46
CA LYS A 211 -11.02 0.46 14.96
C LYS A 211 -10.81 -0.68 13.95
N MET A 212 -11.06 -0.44 12.67
CA MET A 212 -10.86 -1.43 11.59
C MET A 212 -9.41 -1.91 11.48
N ILE A 213 -8.43 -1.03 11.71
CA ILE A 213 -7.01 -1.38 11.61
C ILE A 213 -6.39 -1.77 12.95
N PHE A 214 -7.12 -1.65 14.07
CA PHE A 214 -6.58 -1.77 15.42
C PHE A 214 -5.81 -3.07 15.63
N ASP A 215 -6.41 -4.20 15.31
CA ASP A 215 -5.79 -5.52 15.53
C ASP A 215 -4.50 -5.67 14.71
N ASN A 216 -4.51 -5.21 13.46
CA ASN A 216 -3.34 -5.25 12.59
C ASN A 216 -2.23 -4.34 13.10
N ALA A 217 -2.57 -3.14 13.60
CA ALA A 217 -1.60 -2.22 14.18
C ALA A 217 -0.96 -2.78 15.48
N GLU A 218 -1.72 -3.46 16.33
CA GLU A 218 -1.19 -4.13 17.53
C GLU A 218 -0.25 -5.29 17.16
N ILE A 219 -0.60 -6.07 16.12
CA ILE A 219 0.29 -7.14 15.63
C ILE A 219 1.57 -6.57 15.04
N GLU A 220 1.47 -5.55 14.19
CA GLU A 220 2.64 -4.87 13.61
C GLU A 220 3.55 -4.29 14.71
N GLU A 221 2.96 -3.69 15.77
CA GLU A 221 3.69 -3.18 16.91
C GLU A 221 4.38 -4.31 17.71
N GLY A 222 3.71 -5.45 17.88
CA GLY A 222 4.28 -6.65 18.46
C GLY A 222 5.50 -7.15 17.67
N LEU A 223 5.36 -7.24 16.33
CA LEU A 223 6.44 -7.62 15.41
C LEU A 223 7.62 -6.64 15.45
N TYR A 224 7.35 -5.35 15.50
CA TYR A 224 8.38 -4.33 15.64
C TYR A 224 9.23 -4.57 16.90
N TYR A 225 8.60 -4.87 18.04
CA TYR A 225 9.33 -5.14 19.28
C TYR A 225 10.05 -6.49 19.28
N ILE A 226 9.50 -7.52 18.61
CA ILE A 226 10.23 -8.78 18.36
C ILE A 226 11.49 -8.51 17.55
N GLY A 227 11.41 -7.77 16.46
CA GLY A 227 12.54 -7.40 15.62
C GLY A 227 13.61 -6.56 16.33
N LYS A 228 13.21 -5.80 17.39
CA LYS A 228 14.12 -5.06 18.25
C LYS A 228 14.69 -5.89 19.43
N GLY A 229 14.32 -7.17 19.55
CA GLY A 229 14.70 -8.02 20.68
C GLY A 229 14.00 -7.68 22.00
N ASN A 230 13.01 -6.78 22.00
CA ASN A 230 12.23 -6.43 23.19
C ASN A 230 11.01 -7.34 23.33
N PHE A 231 11.28 -8.63 23.56
CA PHE A 231 10.26 -9.68 23.62
C PHE A 231 9.22 -9.47 24.73
N ASN A 232 9.63 -8.92 25.88
CA ASN A 232 8.70 -8.64 26.99
C ASN A 232 7.64 -7.61 26.56
N LYS A 233 8.03 -6.58 25.81
CA LYS A 233 7.08 -5.58 25.31
C LYS A 233 6.15 -6.19 24.25
N ALA A 234 6.67 -7.02 23.35
CA ALA A 234 5.87 -7.75 22.38
C ALA A 234 4.83 -8.65 23.08
N ILE A 235 5.24 -9.42 24.11
CA ILE A 235 4.36 -10.26 24.90
C ILE A 235 3.22 -9.43 25.54
N GLN A 236 3.55 -8.28 26.13
CA GLN A 236 2.54 -7.40 26.72
C GLN A 236 1.49 -6.95 25.70
N ILE A 237 1.92 -6.50 24.52
CA ILE A 237 1.02 -6.00 23.45
C ILE A 237 0.16 -7.13 22.93
N LEU A 238 0.77 -8.26 22.52
CA LEU A 238 0.07 -9.38 21.93
C LEU A 238 -0.89 -10.06 22.93
N THR A 239 -0.53 -10.16 24.23
CA THR A 239 -1.43 -10.66 25.27
C THR A 239 -2.64 -9.75 25.45
N ARG A 240 -2.43 -8.42 25.46
CA ARG A 240 -3.52 -7.43 25.52
C ARG A 240 -4.47 -7.58 24.33
N LEU A 241 -3.93 -7.73 23.11
CA LEU A 241 -4.72 -7.96 21.90
C LEU A 241 -5.53 -9.24 22.03
N LEU A 242 -4.91 -10.36 22.40
CA LEU A 242 -5.52 -11.67 22.50
C LEU A 242 -6.55 -11.80 23.65
N SER A 243 -6.58 -10.85 24.58
CA SER A 243 -7.68 -10.76 25.56
C SER A 243 -9.01 -10.34 24.92
N LYS A 244 -8.98 -9.72 23.72
CA LYS A 244 -10.14 -9.21 22.99
C LYS A 244 -10.43 -9.98 21.70
N THR A 245 -9.41 -10.61 21.12
CA THR A 245 -9.49 -11.31 19.83
C THR A 245 -8.95 -12.73 19.94
N LYS A 246 -9.16 -13.55 18.91
CA LYS A 246 -8.66 -14.93 18.86
C LYS A 246 -7.92 -15.18 17.54
N ARG A 247 -7.05 -14.25 17.15
CA ARG A 247 -6.32 -14.30 15.88
C ARG A 247 -5.18 -15.31 15.96
N ALA A 248 -5.10 -16.18 14.98
CA ALA A 248 -4.09 -17.23 14.87
C ALA A 248 -2.67 -16.66 14.73
N ASP A 249 -2.50 -15.62 13.91
CA ASP A 249 -1.23 -14.94 13.69
C ASP A 249 -0.72 -14.25 14.96
N ALA A 250 -1.58 -13.60 15.73
CA ALA A 250 -1.20 -13.00 17.01
C ALA A 250 -0.74 -14.04 18.04
N TYR A 251 -1.39 -15.21 18.11
CA TYR A 251 -0.93 -16.33 18.92
C TYR A 251 0.43 -16.86 18.48
N TYR A 252 0.66 -16.95 17.17
CA TYR A 252 1.96 -17.36 16.64
C TYR A 252 3.07 -16.40 17.06
N TYR A 253 2.90 -15.09 16.87
CA TYR A 253 3.91 -14.10 17.25
C TYR A 253 4.14 -14.03 18.77
N LEU A 254 3.08 -14.24 19.56
CA LEU A 254 3.20 -14.39 21.00
C LEU A 254 4.07 -15.61 21.36
N ALA A 255 3.86 -16.73 20.69
CA ALA A 255 4.66 -17.95 20.88
C ALA A 255 6.13 -17.72 20.52
N VAL A 256 6.41 -17.07 19.40
CA VAL A 256 7.77 -16.68 18.98
C VAL A 256 8.44 -15.79 20.04
N ALA A 257 7.70 -14.81 20.58
CA ALA A 257 8.24 -13.96 21.62
C ALA A 257 8.59 -14.72 22.92
N TYR A 258 7.72 -15.65 23.35
CA TYR A 258 8.00 -16.54 24.49
C TYR A 258 9.19 -17.47 24.22
N GLN A 259 9.30 -18.03 23.02
CA GLN A 259 10.40 -18.91 22.64
C GLN A 259 11.75 -18.20 22.73
N ASN A 260 11.81 -16.95 22.28
CA ASN A 260 13.04 -16.16 22.30
C ASN A 260 13.53 -15.79 23.73
N ILE A 261 12.65 -15.80 24.73
CA ILE A 261 13.04 -15.61 26.13
C ILE A 261 13.15 -16.94 26.91
N GLY A 262 13.11 -18.08 26.21
CA GLY A 262 13.25 -19.41 26.79
C GLY A 262 12.03 -19.93 27.55
N GLN A 263 10.87 -19.26 27.45
CA GLN A 263 9.62 -19.69 28.08
C GLN A 263 8.86 -20.67 27.18
N TYR A 264 9.46 -21.84 26.95
CA TYR A 264 8.98 -22.82 25.96
C TYR A 264 7.60 -23.42 26.29
N GLU A 265 7.21 -23.55 27.55
CA GLU A 265 5.87 -24.01 27.94
C GLU A 265 4.78 -23.02 27.52
N ASN A 266 5.02 -21.73 27.76
CA ASN A 266 4.12 -20.65 27.32
C ASN A 266 4.09 -20.55 25.77
N SER A 267 5.26 -20.74 25.13
CA SER A 267 5.37 -20.82 23.69
C SER A 267 4.55 -21.97 23.12
N ASN A 268 4.66 -23.17 23.67
CA ASN A 268 3.87 -24.34 23.24
C ASN A 268 2.36 -24.09 23.33
N LEU A 269 1.91 -23.48 24.43
CA LEU A 269 0.49 -23.16 24.61
C LEU A 269 0.03 -22.14 23.55
N ALA A 270 0.84 -21.14 23.26
CA ALA A 270 0.50 -20.12 22.26
C ALA A 270 0.53 -20.69 20.84
N PHE A 271 1.51 -21.53 20.46
CA PHE A 271 1.52 -22.22 19.17
C PHE A 271 0.30 -23.15 19.01
N LYS A 272 -0.04 -23.91 20.04
CA LYS A 272 -1.24 -24.75 20.04
C LYS A 272 -2.50 -23.93 19.78
N ASN A 273 -2.65 -22.80 20.48
CA ASN A 273 -3.77 -21.88 20.26
C ASN A 273 -3.78 -21.33 18.82
N SER A 274 -2.61 -21.02 18.24
CA SER A 274 -2.51 -20.59 16.84
C SER A 274 -3.09 -21.65 15.89
N LEU A 275 -2.70 -22.92 16.03
CA LEU A 275 -3.26 -24.03 15.22
C LEU A 275 -4.75 -24.20 15.42
N GLU A 276 -5.23 -24.17 16.68
CA GLU A 276 -6.67 -24.32 17.02
C GLU A 276 -7.52 -23.15 16.46
N LYS A 277 -6.93 -22.00 16.20
CA LYS A 277 -7.58 -20.83 15.59
C LYS A 277 -7.40 -20.75 14.07
N GLY A 278 -6.94 -21.84 13.46
CA GLY A 278 -6.81 -21.94 12.01
C GLY A 278 -5.51 -21.38 11.43
N GLY A 279 -4.46 -21.27 12.22
CA GLY A 279 -3.11 -20.96 11.72
C GLY A 279 -2.62 -22.07 10.79
N GLU A 280 -2.45 -21.77 9.51
CA GLU A 280 -2.06 -22.72 8.47
C GLU A 280 -0.92 -22.17 7.61
N PHE A 281 0.25 -21.98 8.21
CA PHE A 281 1.45 -21.52 7.51
C PHE A 281 2.66 -22.35 7.97
N ARG A 282 3.64 -22.52 7.10
CA ARG A 282 4.75 -23.47 7.29
C ARG A 282 5.62 -23.17 8.51
N GLU A 283 5.83 -21.91 8.82
CA GLU A 283 6.63 -21.47 9.96
C GLU A 283 6.03 -21.92 11.28
N LEU A 284 4.70 -21.92 11.41
CA LEU A 284 3.99 -22.34 12.62
C LEU A 284 4.32 -23.81 12.99
N TYR A 285 4.28 -24.71 12.02
CA TYR A 285 4.57 -26.14 12.26
C TYR A 285 6.03 -26.35 12.64
N ASN A 286 6.93 -25.65 11.96
CA ASN A 286 8.36 -25.74 12.21
C ASN A 286 8.71 -25.23 13.62
N ASP A 287 8.29 -24.01 13.96
CA ASP A 287 8.68 -23.34 15.21
C ASP A 287 8.01 -23.99 16.43
N TYR A 288 6.76 -24.48 16.26
CA TYR A 288 6.08 -25.25 17.30
C TYR A 288 6.81 -26.54 17.60
N ALA A 289 7.24 -27.28 16.58
CA ALA A 289 8.00 -28.51 16.77
C ALA A 289 9.34 -28.26 17.50
N ILE A 290 10.05 -27.18 17.13
CA ILE A 290 11.29 -26.78 17.84
C ILE A 290 11.00 -26.51 19.34
N SER A 291 9.91 -25.80 19.64
CA SER A 291 9.50 -25.48 21.00
C SER A 291 9.10 -26.74 21.81
N LEU A 292 8.39 -27.68 21.18
CA LEU A 292 8.07 -28.96 21.79
C LEU A 292 9.32 -29.80 22.05
N TYR A 293 10.27 -29.84 21.10
CA TYR A 293 11.54 -30.54 21.30
C TYR A 293 12.34 -29.95 22.46
N ALA A 294 12.39 -28.62 22.59
CA ALA A 294 13.03 -27.94 23.70
C ALA A 294 12.42 -28.27 25.07
N THR A 295 11.10 -28.58 25.12
CA THR A 295 10.40 -29.04 26.33
C THR A 295 10.43 -30.56 26.52
N LYS A 296 11.33 -31.27 25.84
CA LYS A 296 11.50 -32.75 25.92
C LYS A 296 10.27 -33.55 25.49
N LYS A 297 9.52 -33.03 24.50
CA LYS A 297 8.36 -33.66 23.89
C LYS A 297 8.63 -34.04 22.41
N PRO A 298 9.66 -34.90 22.13
CA PRO A 298 10.10 -35.19 20.76
C PRO A 298 9.04 -35.90 19.92
N ILE A 299 8.18 -36.72 20.55
CA ILE A 299 7.11 -37.42 19.85
C ILE A 299 6.06 -36.43 19.33
N ASP A 300 5.64 -35.53 20.21
CA ASP A 300 4.68 -34.47 19.83
C ASP A 300 5.26 -33.55 18.75
N ALA A 301 6.57 -33.25 18.86
CA ALA A 301 7.28 -32.46 17.83
C ALA A 301 7.25 -33.15 16.44
N ILE A 302 7.48 -34.46 16.38
CA ILE A 302 7.38 -35.23 15.12
C ILE A 302 5.95 -35.22 14.58
N GLU A 303 4.95 -35.32 15.46
CA GLU A 303 3.55 -35.27 15.05
C GLU A 303 3.20 -33.91 14.39
N ILE A 304 3.60 -32.81 15.01
CA ILE A 304 3.41 -31.46 14.45
C ILE A 304 4.12 -31.30 13.11
N ILE A 305 5.38 -31.75 12.99
CA ILE A 305 6.12 -31.73 11.71
C ILE A 305 5.38 -32.57 10.65
N ASN A 306 4.88 -33.75 11.00
CA ASN A 306 4.16 -34.59 10.05
C ASN A 306 2.85 -33.94 9.59
N GLN A 307 2.16 -33.19 10.47
CA GLN A 307 1.00 -32.39 10.07
C GLN A 307 1.42 -31.28 9.10
N GLY A 308 2.52 -30.62 9.37
CA GLY A 308 3.08 -29.58 8.48
C GLY A 308 3.49 -30.14 7.12
N LEU A 309 4.25 -31.25 7.08
CA LEU A 309 4.70 -31.91 5.85
C LEU A 309 3.55 -32.50 5.02
N LYS A 310 2.41 -32.81 5.63
CA LYS A 310 1.20 -33.19 4.89
C LYS A 310 0.64 -32.02 4.08
N LYS A 311 0.81 -30.80 4.56
CA LYS A 311 0.35 -29.56 3.88
C LYS A 311 1.43 -28.94 2.98
N TYR A 312 2.68 -29.08 3.39
CA TYR A 312 3.88 -28.56 2.72
C TYR A 312 4.91 -29.68 2.51
N PRO A 313 4.66 -30.62 1.55
CA PRO A 313 5.44 -31.84 1.40
C PRO A 313 6.93 -31.63 1.10
N GLU A 314 7.25 -30.52 0.44
CA GLU A 314 8.61 -30.18 0.00
C GLU A 314 9.26 -29.10 0.88
N ASP A 315 8.98 -29.12 2.19
CA ASP A 315 9.63 -28.20 3.11
C ASP A 315 10.92 -28.79 3.69
N PRO A 316 12.10 -28.29 3.26
CA PRO A 316 13.38 -28.87 3.68
C PRO A 316 13.68 -28.59 5.17
N ARG A 317 13.18 -27.49 5.74
CA ARG A 317 13.42 -27.16 7.15
C ARG A 317 12.68 -28.11 8.07
N MET A 318 11.40 -28.35 7.80
CA MET A 318 10.61 -29.32 8.56
C MET A 318 11.19 -30.73 8.45
N THR A 319 11.59 -31.17 7.24
CA THR A 319 12.19 -32.50 7.01
C THR A 319 13.51 -32.62 7.75
N TYR A 320 14.36 -31.60 7.73
CA TYR A 320 15.62 -31.57 8.46
C TYR A 320 15.43 -31.60 9.98
N ASN A 321 14.47 -30.82 10.52
CA ASN A 321 14.16 -30.87 11.95
C ASN A 321 13.62 -32.23 12.36
N ARG A 322 12.80 -32.88 11.54
CA ARG A 322 12.33 -34.26 11.79
C ARG A 322 13.49 -35.29 11.76
N LEU A 323 14.43 -35.11 10.85
CA LEU A 323 15.67 -35.90 10.82
C LEU A 323 16.43 -35.82 12.15
N GLN A 324 16.68 -34.59 12.64
CA GLN A 324 17.39 -34.36 13.91
C GLN A 324 16.66 -35.01 15.10
N ILE A 325 15.32 -34.85 15.17
CA ILE A 325 14.51 -35.42 16.23
C ILE A 325 14.52 -36.95 16.14
N ASN A 326 14.41 -37.56 14.93
CA ASN A 326 14.51 -38.99 14.74
C ASN A 326 15.86 -39.55 15.19
N LEU A 327 16.96 -38.84 14.91
CA LEU A 327 18.31 -39.22 15.39
C LEU A 327 18.39 -39.17 16.92
N SER A 328 17.86 -38.12 17.57
CA SER A 328 17.84 -38.02 19.04
C SER A 328 17.05 -39.15 19.71
N LEU A 329 16.04 -39.69 19.02
CA LEU A 329 15.27 -40.85 19.46
C LEU A 329 15.85 -42.20 19.04
N ASN A 330 17.03 -42.23 18.41
CA ASN A 330 17.67 -43.39 17.82
C ASN A 330 16.81 -44.10 16.74
N ASN A 331 15.92 -43.37 16.08
CA ASN A 331 15.09 -43.88 15.00
C ASN A 331 15.83 -43.84 13.66
N ILE A 332 16.92 -44.59 13.55
CA ILE A 332 17.86 -44.54 12.41
C ILE A 332 17.17 -44.79 11.06
N LYS A 333 16.18 -45.69 11.03
CA LYS A 333 15.45 -46.00 9.77
C LYS A 333 14.72 -44.75 9.25
N LYS A 334 13.97 -44.05 10.11
CA LYS A 334 13.24 -42.86 9.72
C LYS A 334 14.19 -41.69 9.38
N ALA A 335 15.32 -41.61 10.10
CA ALA A 335 16.35 -40.62 9.79
C ALA A 335 16.94 -40.82 8.38
N LYS A 336 17.19 -42.05 7.96
CA LYS A 336 17.61 -42.34 6.58
C LYS A 336 16.55 -41.99 5.53
N GLU A 337 15.28 -42.21 5.84
CA GLU A 337 14.16 -41.84 4.97
C GLU A 337 14.10 -40.28 4.81
N ASP A 338 14.32 -39.54 5.89
CA ASP A 338 14.35 -38.08 5.87
C ASP A 338 15.57 -37.54 5.08
N ILE A 339 16.74 -38.15 5.19
CA ILE A 339 17.93 -37.83 4.38
C ILE A 339 17.61 -37.99 2.89
N LYS A 340 17.05 -39.18 2.53
CA LYS A 340 16.70 -39.46 1.13
C LYS A 340 15.72 -38.43 0.56
N ASN A 341 14.72 -38.02 1.37
CA ASN A 341 13.77 -36.99 0.98
C ASN A 341 14.48 -35.64 0.78
N LEU A 342 15.37 -35.25 1.70
CA LEU A 342 16.14 -34.01 1.57
C LEU A 342 17.03 -34.01 0.32
N GLU A 343 17.69 -35.12 0.02
CA GLU A 343 18.55 -35.27 -1.17
C GLU A 343 17.75 -35.23 -2.50
N SER A 344 16.44 -35.44 -2.45
CA SER A 344 15.55 -35.34 -3.62
C SER A 344 15.01 -33.94 -3.92
N TYR A 345 15.28 -32.97 -3.07
CA TYR A 345 14.83 -31.57 -3.29
C TYR A 345 15.80 -30.86 -4.23
N ASP A 346 15.25 -30.22 -5.27
CA ASP A 346 16.04 -29.55 -6.31
C ASP A 346 16.76 -28.29 -5.82
N ASP A 347 16.30 -27.68 -4.72
CA ASP A 347 16.74 -26.33 -4.28
C ASP A 347 17.12 -26.32 -2.79
N LEU A 348 18.06 -27.17 -2.39
CA LEU A 348 18.65 -27.15 -1.06
C LEU A 348 19.71 -26.05 -0.94
N SER A 349 19.64 -25.25 0.13
CA SER A 349 20.72 -24.31 0.43
C SER A 349 22.04 -25.04 0.69
N ASP A 350 23.17 -24.42 0.31
CA ASP A 350 24.52 -24.94 0.56
C ASP A 350 24.79 -25.26 2.04
N GLU A 351 24.19 -24.47 2.93
CA GLU A 351 24.28 -24.65 4.37
C GLU A 351 23.58 -25.94 4.80
N LEU A 352 22.37 -26.19 4.33
CA LEU A 352 21.59 -27.35 4.69
C LEU A 352 22.22 -28.62 4.12
N SER A 353 22.71 -28.54 2.89
CA SER A 353 23.45 -29.66 2.23
C SER A 353 24.70 -30.05 3.02
N ARG A 354 25.48 -29.08 3.49
CA ARG A 354 26.65 -29.32 4.36
C ARG A 354 26.26 -29.96 5.68
N ASN A 355 25.18 -29.46 6.32
CA ASN A 355 24.71 -30.00 7.59
C ASN A 355 24.24 -31.48 7.45
N ILE A 356 23.56 -31.78 6.35
CA ILE A 356 23.16 -33.18 6.04
C ILE A 356 24.38 -34.06 5.89
N GLN A 357 25.42 -33.61 5.18
CA GLN A 357 26.65 -34.39 5.01
C GLN A 357 27.36 -34.62 6.35
N ILE A 358 27.46 -33.64 7.20
CA ILE A 358 28.02 -33.76 8.57
C ILE A 358 27.25 -34.83 9.36
N ILE A 359 25.92 -34.81 9.32
CA ILE A 359 25.08 -35.82 9.97
C ILE A 359 25.34 -37.22 9.41
N LYS A 360 25.41 -37.37 8.08
CA LYS A 360 25.70 -38.67 7.43
C LYS A 360 27.01 -39.25 7.92
N ASP A 361 28.07 -38.46 7.98
CA ASP A 361 29.39 -38.85 8.42
C ASP A 361 29.41 -39.23 9.93
N GLN A 362 28.78 -38.40 10.77
CA GLN A 362 28.71 -38.58 12.21
C GLN A 362 27.98 -39.89 12.60
N TYR A 363 26.87 -40.17 11.95
CA TYR A 363 26.02 -41.33 12.28
C TYR A 363 26.23 -42.50 11.35
N LYS A 364 27.19 -42.45 10.42
CA LYS A 364 27.51 -43.49 9.42
C LYS A 364 26.27 -43.94 8.62
N LEU A 365 25.55 -42.94 8.08
CA LEU A 365 24.25 -43.11 7.42
C LEU A 365 24.36 -43.18 5.87
N ASN A 366 25.48 -43.63 5.36
CA ASN A 366 25.72 -43.83 3.92
C ASN A 366 24.81 -44.89 3.34
#